data_de37bcfb3b87c25c6f820b14efc7facd
#
_entry.id   de37bcfb3b87c25c6f820b14efc7facd
#
_cell.length_a   1.000
_cell.length_b   1.000
_cell.length_c   1.000
_cell.angle_alpha   90.00
_cell.angle_beta   90.00
_cell.angle_gamma   90.00
#
_symmetry.space_group_name_H-M   'P 1'
#
loop_
_entity.id
_entity.type
_entity.pdbx_description
1 polymer ?
#
loop_
_entity_poly.entity_id
_entity_poly.type
_entity_poly.pdbx_seq_one_letter_code
_entity_poly.pdbx_strand_id
1 'polypeptide(L)'
;MKLHGFHHMNIGCSPSDVPAIEKFYGEALGLKRGFRPEFPSAGLWLYLGDHPIVHVVARHPDGWLNSEAPKCGFDHVAFTITGAAEFRERLVRLGVAFEEQNVPNAGFQIFLRDPVGNKLEFNFPSQEAPQTVASGTLAPMQFPARK
;
A
#
# COMPACT_ATOMS: atom_id res chain seq x y z
N MET A 1 2.59 -19.62 -7.77
CA MET A 1 2.52 -18.15 -7.74
C MET A 1 2.31 -17.60 -9.14
N LYS A 2 1.37 -16.67 -9.32
CA LYS A 2 1.14 -15.97 -10.59
C LYS A 2 0.90 -14.48 -10.32
N LEU A 3 1.75 -13.62 -10.87
CA LEU A 3 1.57 -12.17 -10.86
C LEU A 3 0.55 -11.80 -11.95
N HIS A 4 -0.47 -11.02 -11.61
CA HIS A 4 -1.54 -10.62 -12.54
C HIS A 4 -1.37 -9.20 -13.08
N GLY A 5 -0.76 -8.30 -12.33
CA GLY A 5 -0.49 -6.95 -12.79
C GLY A 5 -0.39 -5.92 -11.66
N PHE A 6 -0.32 -4.68 -12.07
CA PHE A 6 -0.38 -3.52 -11.19
C PHE A 6 -1.77 -3.43 -10.54
N HIS A 7 -1.81 -3.14 -9.24
CA HIS A 7 -3.07 -2.98 -8.50
C HIS A 7 -3.35 -1.50 -8.21
N HIS A 8 -2.48 -0.83 -7.48
CA HIS A 8 -2.65 0.59 -7.15
C HIS A 8 -1.31 1.26 -6.81
N MET A 9 -1.32 2.58 -6.77
CA MET A 9 -0.30 3.37 -6.09
C MET A 9 -0.85 3.98 -4.81
N ASN A 10 0.00 4.19 -3.81
CA ASN A 10 -0.37 4.83 -2.55
C ASN A 10 0.35 6.17 -2.40
N ILE A 11 -0.41 7.20 -2.05
CA ILE A 11 0.08 8.57 -1.82
C ILE A 11 -0.11 8.92 -0.34
N GLY A 12 1.00 9.24 0.33
CA GLY A 12 0.99 9.83 1.67
C GLY A 12 0.90 11.35 1.59
N CYS A 13 0.03 11.95 2.40
CA CYS A 13 -0.17 13.40 2.45
C CYS A 13 -0.55 13.85 3.87
N SER A 14 -0.73 15.16 4.09
CA SER A 14 -1.39 15.68 5.29
C SER A 14 -2.92 15.62 5.17
N PRO A 15 -3.68 15.68 6.28
CA PRO A 15 -5.14 15.75 6.21
C PRO A 15 -5.65 16.93 5.38
N SER A 16 -5.00 18.07 5.46
CA SER A 16 -5.34 19.30 4.71
C SER A 16 -5.13 19.18 3.20
N ASP A 17 -4.26 18.25 2.73
CA ASP A 17 -3.97 18.06 1.30
C ASP A 17 -4.99 17.16 0.59
N VAL A 18 -5.73 16.33 1.34
CA VAL A 18 -6.65 15.32 0.79
C VAL A 18 -7.66 15.92 -0.22
N PRO A 19 -8.34 17.06 0.08
CA PRO A 19 -9.29 17.65 -0.89
C PRO A 19 -8.63 18.12 -2.18
N ALA A 20 -7.40 18.66 -2.11
CA ALA A 20 -6.68 19.11 -3.29
C ALA A 20 -6.25 17.94 -4.19
N ILE A 21 -5.83 16.83 -3.57
CA ILE A 21 -5.47 15.59 -4.29
C ILE A 21 -6.72 15.00 -4.96
N GLU A 22 -7.84 14.89 -4.23
CA GLU A 22 -9.11 14.42 -4.78
C GLU A 22 -9.54 15.24 -5.99
N LYS A 23 -9.51 16.57 -5.85
CA LYS A 23 -9.85 17.50 -6.92
C LYS A 23 -8.95 17.31 -8.14
N PHE A 24 -7.61 17.27 -7.95
CA PHE A 24 -6.66 17.11 -9.05
C PHE A 24 -6.92 15.81 -9.84
N TYR A 25 -6.97 14.68 -9.16
CA TYR A 25 -7.17 13.39 -9.84
C TYR A 25 -8.57 13.25 -10.44
N GLY A 26 -9.57 13.88 -9.83
CA GLY A 26 -10.94 13.93 -10.36
C GLY A 26 -11.03 14.78 -11.62
N GLU A 27 -10.51 16.00 -11.62
CA GLU A 27 -10.63 16.93 -12.74
C GLU A 27 -9.65 16.63 -13.88
N ALA A 28 -8.40 16.24 -13.56
CA ALA A 28 -7.38 16.00 -14.57
C ALA A 28 -7.48 14.60 -15.20
N LEU A 29 -7.89 13.58 -14.43
CA LEU A 29 -7.89 12.18 -14.88
C LEU A 29 -9.26 11.51 -14.85
N GLY A 30 -10.30 12.19 -14.38
CA GLY A 30 -11.66 11.65 -14.30
C GLY A 30 -11.86 10.56 -13.24
N LEU A 31 -10.92 10.44 -12.28
CA LEU A 31 -11.07 9.45 -11.21
C LEU A 31 -12.18 9.86 -10.25
N LYS A 32 -12.88 8.88 -9.71
CA LYS A 32 -13.99 9.10 -8.78
C LYS A 32 -13.68 8.51 -7.42
N ARG A 33 -14.03 9.26 -6.36
CA ARG A 33 -14.01 8.70 -5.01
C ARG A 33 -14.99 7.53 -4.91
N GLY A 34 -14.54 6.43 -4.29
CA GLY A 34 -15.35 5.24 -4.07
C GLY A 34 -15.17 4.67 -2.66
N PHE A 35 -15.58 3.43 -2.50
CA PHE A 35 -15.47 2.70 -1.24
C PHE A 35 -14.00 2.65 -0.76
N ARG A 36 -13.79 2.88 0.52
CA ARG A 36 -12.53 2.69 1.23
C ARG A 36 -12.84 1.94 2.53
N PRO A 37 -12.17 0.82 2.84
CA PRO A 37 -12.28 0.17 4.14
C PRO A 37 -12.01 1.15 5.28
N GLU A 38 -12.53 0.86 6.47
CA GLU A 38 -12.25 1.66 7.66
C GLU A 38 -10.80 1.46 8.09
N PHE A 39 -10.06 2.56 8.11
CA PHE A 39 -8.70 2.66 8.63
C PHE A 39 -8.63 3.76 9.69
N PRO A 40 -7.71 3.66 10.67
CA PRO A 40 -7.52 4.71 11.68
C PRO A 40 -7.12 6.07 11.08
N SER A 41 -6.44 6.07 9.94
CA SER A 41 -6.01 7.29 9.23
C SER A 41 -7.11 7.83 8.33
N ALA A 42 -7.21 9.15 8.22
CA ALA A 42 -8.01 9.80 7.19
C ALA A 42 -7.44 9.50 5.79
N GLY A 43 -8.27 9.63 4.76
CA GLY A 43 -7.88 9.41 3.37
C GLY A 43 -9.05 8.99 2.51
N LEU A 44 -8.77 8.66 1.26
CA LEU A 44 -9.78 8.21 0.28
C LEU A 44 -9.15 7.30 -0.77
N TRP A 45 -9.99 6.57 -1.47
CA TRP A 45 -9.60 5.78 -2.62
C TRP A 45 -10.26 6.34 -3.88
N LEU A 46 -9.45 6.50 -4.94
CA LEU A 46 -9.90 7.02 -6.23
C LEU A 46 -9.91 5.88 -7.26
N TYR A 47 -11.02 5.79 -7.96
CA TYR A 47 -11.37 4.69 -8.84
C TYR A 47 -11.30 5.09 -10.31
N LEU A 48 -10.77 4.19 -11.12
CA LEU A 48 -10.95 4.16 -12.57
C LEU A 48 -11.93 3.02 -12.89
N GLY A 49 -13.19 3.34 -13.23
CA GLY A 49 -14.26 2.34 -13.28
C GLY A 49 -14.47 1.73 -11.90
N ASP A 50 -14.37 0.42 -11.80
CA ASP A 50 -14.55 -0.34 -10.55
C ASP A 50 -13.23 -0.61 -9.82
N HIS A 51 -12.11 -0.10 -10.32
CA HIS A 51 -10.79 -0.41 -9.78
C HIS A 51 -10.20 0.78 -8.99
N PRO A 52 -9.87 0.61 -7.68
CA PRO A 52 -9.28 1.66 -6.84
C PRO A 52 -7.78 1.80 -7.12
N ILE A 53 -7.40 2.59 -8.12
CA ILE A 53 -6.02 2.69 -8.60
C ILE A 53 -5.16 3.68 -7.83
N VAL A 54 -5.77 4.62 -7.07
CA VAL A 54 -5.02 5.57 -6.23
C VAL A 54 -5.58 5.52 -4.82
N HIS A 55 -4.72 5.14 -3.86
CA HIS A 55 -5.02 5.20 -2.44
C HIS A 55 -4.34 6.44 -1.85
N VAL A 56 -5.12 7.32 -1.23
CA VAL A 56 -4.63 8.53 -0.54
C VAL A 56 -4.74 8.31 0.96
N VAL A 57 -3.63 8.48 1.69
CA VAL A 57 -3.57 8.26 3.13
C VAL A 57 -2.96 9.48 3.82
N ALA A 58 -3.71 10.09 4.73
CA ALA A 58 -3.25 11.21 5.53
C ALA A 58 -2.37 10.69 6.68
N ARG A 59 -1.06 10.61 6.46
CA ARG A 59 -0.06 10.10 7.41
C ARG A 59 0.97 11.13 7.84
N HIS A 60 0.99 12.30 7.20
CA HIS A 60 1.89 13.37 7.49
C HIS A 60 1.19 14.51 8.26
N PRO A 61 1.89 15.28 9.09
CA PRO A 61 1.31 16.43 9.77
C PRO A 61 0.92 17.52 8.76
N ASP A 62 -0.02 18.38 9.15
CA ASP A 62 -0.36 19.57 8.35
C ASP A 62 0.88 20.44 8.15
N GLY A 63 0.96 21.04 6.96
CA GLY A 63 2.12 21.82 6.55
C GLY A 63 3.35 21.00 6.12
N TRP A 64 3.25 19.66 6.07
CA TRP A 64 4.36 18.81 5.66
C TRP A 64 4.95 19.21 4.29
N LEU A 65 4.13 19.60 3.32
CA LEU A 65 4.59 20.08 2.02
C LEU A 65 5.41 21.39 2.09
N ASN A 66 5.28 22.16 3.16
CA ASN A 66 6.01 23.41 3.38
C ASN A 66 7.28 23.24 4.21
N SER A 67 7.58 22.02 4.70
CA SER A 67 8.81 21.75 5.46
C SER A 67 10.02 21.66 4.52
N GLU A 68 11.23 21.85 5.02
CA GLU A 68 12.48 21.78 4.23
C GLU A 68 12.93 20.33 3.93
N ALA A 69 12.30 19.33 4.53
CA ALA A 69 12.64 17.91 4.31
C ALA A 69 12.33 17.47 2.87
N PRO A 70 13.13 16.59 2.28
CA PRO A 70 12.82 15.97 0.99
C PRO A 70 11.45 15.30 1.01
N LYS A 71 10.60 15.60 0.02
CA LYS A 71 9.21 15.16 0.00
C LYS A 71 8.95 14.21 -1.14
N CYS A 72 8.40 13.05 -0.81
CA CYS A 72 7.81 12.14 -1.76
C CYS A 72 6.50 11.62 -1.15
N GLY A 73 5.38 12.03 -1.72
CA GLY A 73 4.06 11.50 -1.33
C GLY A 73 3.84 10.06 -1.77
N PHE A 74 4.74 9.51 -2.59
CA PHE A 74 4.64 8.12 -3.04
C PHE A 74 5.08 7.17 -1.92
N ASP A 75 4.20 6.25 -1.54
CA ASP A 75 4.46 5.29 -0.46
C ASP A 75 4.85 3.91 -1.00
N HIS A 76 4.02 3.32 -1.85
CA HIS A 76 4.28 1.99 -2.42
C HIS A 76 3.58 1.77 -3.75
N VAL A 77 4.03 0.73 -4.44
CA VAL A 77 3.36 0.11 -5.59
C VAL A 77 2.75 -1.21 -5.17
N ALA A 78 1.52 -1.48 -5.59
CA ALA A 78 0.84 -2.72 -5.32
C ALA A 78 0.63 -3.55 -6.59
N PHE A 79 0.76 -4.87 -6.44
CA PHE A 79 0.55 -5.87 -7.49
C PHE A 79 -0.55 -6.85 -7.10
N THR A 80 -1.33 -7.28 -8.08
CA THR A 80 -2.28 -8.40 -7.93
C THR A 80 -1.56 -9.72 -8.20
N ILE A 81 -1.70 -10.68 -7.29
CA ILE A 81 -0.98 -11.94 -7.33
C ILE A 81 -1.85 -13.08 -6.73
N THR A 82 -1.58 -14.31 -7.11
CA THR A 82 -2.14 -15.52 -6.51
C THR A 82 -1.03 -16.50 -6.12
N GLY A 83 -1.32 -17.43 -5.20
CA GLY A 83 -0.36 -18.42 -4.70
C GLY A 83 0.42 -17.90 -3.48
N ALA A 84 -0.29 -17.41 -2.45
CA ALA A 84 0.30 -16.81 -1.26
C ALA A 84 1.27 -17.76 -0.54
N ALA A 85 0.89 -19.02 -0.35
CA ALA A 85 1.75 -20.00 0.31
C ALA A 85 3.08 -20.20 -0.44
N GLU A 86 3.02 -20.43 -1.74
CA GLU A 86 4.22 -20.58 -2.59
C GLU A 86 5.09 -19.30 -2.59
N PHE A 87 4.44 -18.12 -2.58
CA PHE A 87 5.17 -16.85 -2.54
C PHE A 87 5.92 -16.67 -1.22
N ARG A 88 5.28 -16.95 -0.07
CA ARG A 88 5.90 -16.94 1.25
C ARG A 88 7.12 -17.87 1.32
N GLU A 89 6.97 -19.13 0.89
CA GLU A 89 8.06 -20.09 0.83
C GLU A 89 9.23 -19.60 -0.03
N ARG A 90 8.93 -18.96 -1.16
CA ARG A 90 9.94 -18.36 -2.03
C ARG A 90 10.69 -17.24 -1.34
N LEU A 91 9.99 -16.31 -0.65
CA LEU A 91 10.62 -15.22 0.09
C LEU A 91 11.53 -15.74 1.20
N VAL A 92 11.06 -16.72 1.98
CA VAL A 92 11.86 -17.38 3.02
C VAL A 92 13.13 -18.01 2.42
N ARG A 93 12.99 -18.79 1.33
CA ARG A 93 14.14 -19.41 0.66
C ARG A 93 15.13 -18.41 0.12
N LEU A 94 14.69 -17.24 -0.32
CA LEU A 94 15.52 -16.14 -0.82
C LEU A 94 16.08 -15.25 0.29
N GLY A 95 15.70 -15.48 1.56
CA GLY A 95 16.11 -14.65 2.68
C GLY A 95 15.54 -13.22 2.62
N VAL A 96 14.42 -13.01 1.93
CA VAL A 96 13.76 -11.71 1.82
C VAL A 96 12.84 -11.51 3.01
N ALA A 97 13.08 -10.45 3.78
CA ALA A 97 12.17 -10.04 4.85
C ALA A 97 10.86 -9.50 4.28
N PHE A 98 9.74 -9.88 4.90
CA PHE A 98 8.40 -9.43 4.51
C PHE A 98 7.47 -9.32 5.72
N GLU A 99 6.40 -8.58 5.55
CA GLU A 99 5.34 -8.40 6.54
C GLU A 99 4.00 -8.84 5.92
N GLU A 100 3.10 -9.33 6.77
CA GLU A 100 1.80 -9.85 6.35
C GLU A 100 0.67 -9.09 7.03
N GLN A 101 -0.39 -8.83 6.29
CA GLN A 101 -1.58 -8.17 6.81
C GLN A 101 -2.83 -8.75 6.17
N ASN A 102 -3.85 -9.02 6.98
CA ASN A 102 -5.19 -9.31 6.48
C ASN A 102 -6.08 -8.11 6.73
N VAL A 103 -6.52 -7.45 5.66
CA VAL A 103 -7.37 -6.26 5.75
C VAL A 103 -8.80 -6.65 5.41
N PRO A 104 -9.75 -6.48 6.35
CA PRO A 104 -11.16 -6.73 6.07
C PRO A 104 -11.62 -5.97 4.81
N ASN A 105 -12.24 -6.68 3.88
CA ASN A 105 -12.73 -6.15 2.59
C ASN A 105 -11.65 -5.64 1.62
N ALA A 106 -10.35 -5.81 1.92
CA ALA A 106 -9.25 -5.47 1.02
C ALA A 106 -8.31 -6.66 0.72
N GLY A 107 -8.53 -7.82 1.37
CA GLY A 107 -7.80 -9.05 1.10
C GLY A 107 -6.57 -9.29 1.96
N PHE A 108 -5.83 -10.33 1.62
CA PHE A 108 -4.56 -10.66 2.25
C PHE A 108 -3.41 -9.98 1.52
N GLN A 109 -2.50 -9.38 2.27
CA GLN A 109 -1.42 -8.55 1.72
C GLN A 109 -0.07 -9.00 2.27
N ILE A 110 0.95 -9.00 1.39
CA ILE A 110 2.36 -9.17 1.78
C ILE A 110 3.11 -7.92 1.34
N PHE A 111 3.86 -7.33 2.27
CA PHE A 111 4.72 -6.18 2.03
C PHE A 111 6.19 -6.56 2.13
N LEU A 112 6.99 -6.06 1.21
CA LEU A 112 8.45 -6.18 1.26
C LEU A 112 9.11 -4.95 0.65
N ARG A 113 10.45 -4.92 0.72
CA ARG A 113 11.23 -3.89 0.01
C ARG A 113 12.17 -4.52 -1.00
N ASP A 114 12.30 -3.82 -2.12
CA ASP A 114 13.32 -4.17 -3.11
C ASP A 114 14.74 -3.79 -2.62
N PRO A 115 15.82 -4.19 -3.32
CA PRO A 115 17.20 -3.92 -2.90
C PRO A 115 17.57 -2.45 -2.78
N VAL A 116 16.79 -1.53 -3.36
CA VAL A 116 17.02 -0.08 -3.27
C VAL A 116 16.04 0.62 -2.32
N GLY A 117 15.18 -0.15 -1.64
CA GLY A 117 14.32 0.31 -0.57
C GLY A 117 12.89 0.70 -0.97
N ASN A 118 12.47 0.50 -2.24
CA ASN A 118 11.09 0.74 -2.64
C ASN A 118 10.15 -0.25 -1.95
N LYS A 119 9.06 0.26 -1.38
CA LYS A 119 8.03 -0.57 -0.76
C LYS A 119 7.11 -1.16 -1.82
N LEU A 120 6.96 -2.46 -1.78
CA LEU A 120 6.10 -3.24 -2.67
C LEU A 120 5.02 -3.92 -1.83
N GLU A 121 3.79 -3.91 -2.35
CA GLU A 121 2.64 -4.61 -1.80
C GLU A 121 2.18 -5.69 -2.78
N PHE A 122 1.85 -6.85 -2.27
CA PHE A 122 1.30 -7.95 -3.05
C PHE A 122 -0.08 -8.31 -2.50
N ASN A 123 -1.12 -8.06 -3.30
CA ASN A 123 -2.51 -8.31 -2.95
C ASN A 123 -2.95 -9.70 -3.41
N PHE A 124 -3.36 -10.52 -2.46
CA PHE A 124 -3.89 -11.86 -2.68
C PHE A 124 -5.40 -11.89 -2.42
N PRO A 125 -6.13 -12.84 -3.05
CA PRO A 125 -7.50 -13.13 -2.67
C PRO A 125 -7.61 -13.47 -1.18
N SER A 126 -8.68 -13.01 -0.51
CA SER A 126 -8.86 -13.19 0.94
C SER A 126 -8.85 -14.66 1.39
N GLN A 127 -9.29 -15.58 0.52
CA GLN A 127 -9.29 -17.02 0.80
C GLN A 127 -7.89 -17.64 0.83
N GLU A 128 -6.88 -16.93 0.35
CA GLU A 128 -5.47 -17.34 0.44
C GLU A 128 -4.78 -16.88 1.73
N ALA A 129 -5.48 -16.12 2.59
CA ALA A 129 -4.95 -15.71 3.88
C ALA A 129 -4.66 -16.95 4.76
N PRO A 130 -3.47 -17.05 5.36
CA PRO A 130 -3.18 -18.14 6.28
C PRO A 130 -4.06 -18.04 7.52
N GLN A 131 -4.43 -19.20 8.11
CA GLN A 131 -5.32 -19.27 9.30
C GLN A 131 -4.74 -18.57 10.55
N THR A 132 -3.46 -18.27 10.56
CA THR A 132 -2.70 -17.75 11.70
C THR A 132 -2.09 -16.37 11.47
N VAL A 133 -2.63 -15.56 10.58
CA VAL A 133 -2.24 -14.13 10.55
C VAL A 133 -2.83 -13.48 11.78
N ALA A 134 -2.01 -13.29 12.78
CA ALA A 134 -2.34 -12.37 13.85
C ALA A 134 -2.53 -10.98 13.21
N SER A 135 -3.65 -10.34 13.51
CA SER A 135 -3.81 -8.90 13.30
C SER A 135 -2.81 -8.19 14.20
N GLY A 136 -1.56 -8.12 13.77
CA GLY A 136 -0.44 -7.59 14.53
C GLY A 136 0.05 -6.32 13.90
N THR A 137 0.24 -5.32 14.74
CA THR A 137 0.96 -4.10 14.47
C THR A 137 2.29 -4.43 13.79
N LEU A 138 2.53 -3.85 12.62
CA LEU A 138 3.75 -3.97 11.85
C LEU A 138 4.97 -3.67 12.74
N ALA A 139 5.84 -4.62 12.95
CA ALA A 139 7.16 -4.34 13.51
C ALA A 139 7.96 -3.50 12.48
N PRO A 140 8.66 -2.43 12.89
CA PRO A 140 9.44 -1.64 11.95
C PRO A 140 10.50 -2.52 11.30
N MET A 141 10.54 -2.53 9.95
CA MET A 141 11.59 -3.21 9.22
C MET A 141 12.97 -2.66 9.60
N GLN A 142 13.83 -3.52 10.11
CA GLN A 142 15.23 -3.16 10.29
C GLN A 142 15.95 -3.31 8.94
N PHE A 143 16.42 -2.21 8.40
CA PHE A 143 17.27 -2.23 7.20
C PHE A 143 18.73 -2.53 7.61
N PRO A 144 19.48 -3.33 6.81
CA PRO A 144 20.91 -3.37 6.95
C PRO A 144 21.46 -1.95 6.74
N ALA A 145 22.33 -1.51 7.65
CA ALA A 145 23.00 -0.22 7.53
C ALA A 145 23.69 -0.14 6.16
N ARG A 146 23.48 0.95 5.44
CA ARG A 146 24.26 1.23 4.22
C ARG A 146 25.73 1.30 4.62
N LYS A 147 26.55 0.42 4.04
CA LYS A 147 28.01 0.53 4.11
C LYS A 147 28.48 1.67 3.23
#